data_44acf87e5d432a9359587e25cb81d08e
#
_entry.id   44acf87e5d432a9359587e25cb81d08e
#
_cell.length_a   1.000
_cell.length_b   1.000
_cell.length_c   1.000
_cell.angle_alpha   90.00
_cell.angle_beta   90.00
_cell.angle_gamma   90.00
#
_symmetry.space_group_name_H-M   'P 1'
#
loop_
_entity.id
_entity.type
_entity.pdbx_description
1 polymer ?
#
loop_
_entity_poly.entity_id
_entity_poly.type
_entity_poly.pdbx_seq_one_letter_code
_entity_poly.pdbx_strand_id
1 'polypeptide(L)'
;MSNMIGSRVAILSYRLGTADGVSVTAGQWATALRRLGVRVRTVAGEGRPDVRVRGLAIDARRPPSRRELGSALDGADVVIVENVCSLPMNRAVGEAVADHLAGRSAVLRHHDLPWERERFADVTHWPPDDPAWRHVTINDLARRSLADRRGITATTVYHGFDERPRPDRRERVRARLGVSDQLLVLQPTRAIARKNVPAGLAITAALGGTFWLTGPAEDGFSAELDTLIARSPVPVRRRLPPGVGMADAYAACDAVVLPSSWEGFGLPLIESALHRRPIAVGDFPVARELAAFGFRWFDAADPAPLRSWLADPDPDLLDHNEALARTHFGMDALGRRLGLLLSGDPMCHHAGGRREEGFHGCDCLTA
;
A
#
# COMPACT_ATOMS: atom_id res chain seq x y z
N MET A 1 4.53 19.94 18.03
CA MET A 1 3.11 19.79 17.58
C MET A 1 2.36 21.12 17.37
N SER A 2 2.77 22.23 17.99
CA SER A 2 2.00 23.51 17.93
C SER A 2 1.94 24.21 16.56
N ASN A 3 2.75 23.85 15.57
CA ASN A 3 2.89 24.65 14.34
C ASN A 3 2.11 24.12 13.13
N MET A 4 1.32 23.05 13.27
CA MET A 4 0.59 22.43 12.14
C MET A 4 -0.92 22.70 12.13
N ILE A 5 -1.50 23.12 13.26
CA ILE A 5 -2.94 23.38 13.33
C ILE A 5 -3.30 24.54 12.41
N GLY A 6 -4.19 24.28 11.46
CA GLY A 6 -4.62 25.26 10.48
C GLY A 6 -3.82 25.30 9.17
N SER A 7 -2.67 24.61 9.09
CA SER A 7 -1.92 24.47 7.84
C SER A 7 -2.79 23.86 6.74
N ARG A 8 -2.51 24.25 5.49
CA ARG A 8 -3.25 23.80 4.30
C ARG A 8 -2.35 22.89 3.46
N VAL A 9 -2.79 21.66 3.27
CA VAL A 9 -2.08 20.66 2.47
C VAL A 9 -2.90 20.32 1.24
N ALA A 10 -2.29 20.31 0.07
CA ALA A 10 -2.87 19.73 -1.14
C ALA A 10 -2.25 18.36 -1.41
N ILE A 11 -3.06 17.32 -1.60
CA ILE A 11 -2.61 15.99 -2.06
C ILE A 11 -2.92 15.89 -3.55
N LEU A 12 -1.87 15.76 -4.36
CA LEU A 12 -1.94 15.73 -5.82
C LEU A 12 -1.59 14.34 -6.34
N SER A 13 -2.39 13.80 -7.26
CA SER A 13 -2.16 12.51 -7.92
C SER A 13 -2.73 12.49 -9.33
N TYR A 14 -2.40 11.46 -10.11
CA TYR A 14 -3.11 11.15 -11.36
C TYR A 14 -4.59 10.87 -11.09
N ARG A 15 -4.88 10.07 -10.02
CA ARG A 15 -6.20 9.58 -9.65
C ARG A 15 -6.35 9.55 -8.14
N LEU A 16 -7.50 9.97 -7.61
CA LEU A 16 -7.83 9.89 -6.18
C LEU A 16 -9.29 9.50 -5.98
N GLY A 17 -9.59 8.91 -4.82
CA GLY A 17 -10.94 8.49 -4.47
C GLY A 17 -11.45 7.27 -5.26
N THR A 18 -10.54 6.39 -5.66
CA THR A 18 -10.79 5.10 -6.33
C THR A 18 -10.27 3.96 -5.46
N ALA A 19 -10.48 2.71 -5.90
CA ALA A 19 -10.11 1.52 -5.12
C ALA A 19 -8.66 1.04 -5.35
N ASP A 20 -7.84 1.77 -6.10
CA ASP A 20 -6.44 1.42 -6.31
C ASP A 20 -5.58 1.77 -5.08
N GLY A 21 -4.44 1.09 -4.93
CA GLY A 21 -3.58 1.20 -3.74
C GLY A 21 -3.10 2.62 -3.44
N VAL A 22 -2.74 3.42 -4.47
CA VAL A 22 -2.31 4.82 -4.30
C VAL A 22 -3.46 5.67 -3.76
N SER A 23 -4.64 5.56 -4.37
CA SER A 23 -5.84 6.29 -3.93
C SER A 23 -6.24 5.94 -2.49
N VAL A 24 -6.19 4.66 -2.12
CA VAL A 24 -6.53 4.19 -0.76
C VAL A 24 -5.55 4.78 0.26
N THR A 25 -4.26 4.66 0.02
CA THR A 25 -3.24 5.14 0.96
C THR A 25 -3.12 6.66 1.00
N ALA A 26 -3.39 7.38 -0.09
CA ALA A 26 -3.55 8.83 -0.09
C ALA A 26 -4.74 9.28 0.76
N GLY A 27 -5.85 8.53 0.72
CA GLY A 27 -7.01 8.75 1.59
C GLY A 27 -6.69 8.55 3.07
N GLN A 28 -5.86 7.57 3.41
CA GLN A 28 -5.36 7.34 4.77
C GLN A 28 -4.51 8.54 5.25
N TRP A 29 -3.60 9.03 4.40
CA TRP A 29 -2.82 10.24 4.70
C TRP A 29 -3.71 11.46 4.90
N ALA A 30 -4.69 11.68 4.01
CA ALA A 30 -5.66 12.77 4.17
C ALA A 30 -6.42 12.68 5.50
N THR A 31 -6.81 11.47 5.91
CA THR A 31 -7.51 11.23 7.18
C THR A 31 -6.60 11.51 8.38
N ALA A 32 -5.36 11.00 8.35
CA ALA A 32 -4.40 11.23 9.42
C ALA A 32 -4.06 12.73 9.58
N LEU A 33 -3.83 13.44 8.47
CA LEU A 33 -3.58 14.89 8.46
C LEU A 33 -4.77 15.67 9.02
N ARG A 34 -6.01 15.33 8.65
CA ARG A 34 -7.21 15.97 9.21
C ARG A 34 -7.34 15.73 10.71
N ARG A 35 -6.99 14.54 11.21
CA ARG A 35 -6.94 14.26 12.66
C ARG A 35 -5.91 15.11 13.39
N LEU A 36 -4.84 15.55 12.72
CA LEU A 36 -3.84 16.49 13.24
C LEU A 36 -4.25 17.97 13.12
N GLY A 37 -5.46 18.27 12.67
CA GLY A 37 -5.96 19.65 12.51
C GLY A 37 -5.52 20.33 11.22
N VAL A 38 -4.96 19.59 10.26
CA VAL A 38 -4.54 20.10 8.95
C VAL A 38 -5.74 20.16 8.00
N ARG A 39 -5.88 21.24 7.24
CA ARG A 39 -6.86 21.35 6.16
C ARG A 39 -6.33 20.68 4.92
N VAL A 40 -6.99 19.60 4.48
CA VAL A 40 -6.54 18.82 3.33
C VAL A 40 -7.49 19.00 2.16
N ARG A 41 -6.91 19.34 1.00
CA ARG A 41 -7.57 19.36 -0.32
C ARG A 41 -6.93 18.29 -1.20
N THR A 42 -7.76 17.56 -1.93
CA THR A 42 -7.32 16.56 -2.90
C THR A 42 -7.43 17.11 -4.32
N VAL A 43 -6.40 16.90 -5.15
CA VAL A 43 -6.30 17.40 -6.53
C VAL A 43 -5.91 16.23 -7.45
N ALA A 44 -6.69 15.92 -8.46
CA ALA A 44 -6.35 14.84 -9.39
C ALA A 44 -7.00 15.01 -10.78
N GLY A 45 -6.48 14.25 -11.75
CA GLY A 45 -7.06 14.18 -13.11
C GLY A 45 -8.31 13.33 -13.16
N GLU A 46 -8.34 12.25 -12.37
CA GLU A 46 -9.39 11.25 -12.38
C GLU A 46 -9.89 10.92 -10.96
N GLY A 47 -10.99 10.14 -10.91
CA GLY A 47 -11.59 9.69 -9.65
C GLY A 47 -12.54 10.72 -9.03
N ARG A 48 -12.48 10.90 -7.72
CA ARG A 48 -13.34 11.83 -6.94
C ARG A 48 -12.49 12.76 -6.06
N PRO A 49 -11.61 13.59 -6.63
CA PRO A 49 -10.89 14.61 -5.88
C PRO A 49 -11.79 15.79 -5.54
N ASP A 50 -11.38 16.64 -4.56
CA ASP A 50 -12.03 17.92 -4.27
C ASP A 50 -11.89 18.90 -5.46
N VAL A 51 -10.72 18.87 -6.13
CA VAL A 51 -10.46 19.67 -7.34
C VAL A 51 -10.00 18.76 -8.47
N ARG A 52 -10.74 18.78 -9.58
CA ARG A 52 -10.37 18.02 -10.77
C ARG A 52 -9.61 18.89 -11.77
N VAL A 53 -8.39 18.47 -12.11
CA VAL A 53 -7.55 19.06 -13.16
C VAL A 53 -7.32 18.00 -14.24
N ARG A 54 -8.07 18.05 -15.33
CA ARG A 54 -8.05 16.99 -16.37
C ARG A 54 -6.67 16.73 -16.94
N GLY A 55 -5.82 17.75 -17.02
CA GLY A 55 -4.43 17.63 -17.47
C GLY A 55 -3.55 16.75 -16.57
N LEU A 56 -3.99 16.40 -15.34
CA LEU A 56 -3.32 15.46 -14.44
C LEU A 56 -3.65 13.99 -14.71
N ALA A 57 -4.63 13.67 -15.57
CA ALA A 57 -4.95 12.28 -15.86
C ALA A 57 -3.76 11.55 -16.47
N ILE A 58 -3.65 10.24 -16.22
CA ILE A 58 -2.51 9.43 -16.70
C ILE A 58 -2.46 9.36 -18.24
N ASP A 59 -3.63 9.43 -18.90
CA ASP A 59 -3.81 9.42 -20.34
C ASP A 59 -3.99 10.82 -20.94
N ALA A 60 -3.77 11.89 -20.14
CA ALA A 60 -3.91 13.25 -20.59
C ALA A 60 -2.98 13.54 -21.80
N ARG A 61 -3.57 14.00 -22.90
CA ARG A 61 -2.85 14.37 -24.11
C ARG A 61 -2.06 15.67 -23.97
N ARG A 62 -2.46 16.52 -23.01
CA ARG A 62 -1.81 17.78 -22.66
C ARG A 62 -1.64 17.83 -21.16
N PRO A 63 -0.44 18.16 -20.66
CA PRO A 63 -0.21 18.36 -19.24
C PRO A 63 -1.01 19.57 -18.74
N PRO A 64 -1.21 19.68 -17.41
CA PRO A 64 -1.85 20.86 -16.85
C PRO A 64 -0.99 22.09 -17.06
N SER A 65 -1.61 23.22 -17.38
CA SER A 65 -0.92 24.50 -17.49
C SER A 65 -0.51 25.01 -16.09
N ARG A 66 0.49 25.91 -16.04
CA ARG A 66 0.88 26.61 -14.80
C ARG A 66 -0.30 27.31 -14.12
N ARG A 67 -1.24 27.87 -14.89
CA ARG A 67 -2.43 28.54 -14.38
C ARG A 67 -3.38 27.54 -13.71
N GLU A 68 -3.63 26.37 -14.33
CA GLU A 68 -4.50 25.34 -13.76
C GLU A 68 -3.92 24.78 -12.46
N LEU A 69 -2.60 24.47 -12.45
CA LEU A 69 -1.92 24.02 -11.23
C LEU A 69 -1.93 25.11 -10.17
N GLY A 70 -1.63 26.36 -10.53
CA GLY A 70 -1.66 27.50 -9.62
C GLY A 70 -3.01 27.66 -8.95
N SER A 71 -4.10 27.64 -9.73
CA SER A 71 -5.47 27.72 -9.19
C SER A 71 -5.85 26.51 -8.30
N ALA A 72 -5.46 25.31 -8.71
CA ALA A 72 -5.80 24.08 -7.97
C ALA A 72 -5.04 23.95 -6.63
N LEU A 73 -3.80 24.47 -6.60
CA LEU A 73 -2.90 24.43 -5.45
C LEU A 73 -2.84 25.76 -4.69
N ASP A 74 -3.71 26.70 -5.03
CA ASP A 74 -3.75 28.02 -4.38
C ASP A 74 -3.95 27.89 -2.87
N GLY A 75 -3.14 28.63 -2.14
CA GLY A 75 -3.17 28.67 -0.70
C GLY A 75 -2.71 27.38 0.00
N ALA A 76 -2.15 26.38 -0.70
CA ALA A 76 -1.51 25.23 -0.07
C ALA A 76 -0.13 25.64 0.48
N ASP A 77 0.09 25.37 1.77
CA ASP A 77 1.38 25.60 2.44
C ASP A 77 2.38 24.48 2.06
N VAL A 78 1.88 23.24 1.85
CA VAL A 78 2.65 22.09 1.38
C VAL A 78 1.84 21.32 0.35
N VAL A 79 2.51 20.84 -0.71
CA VAL A 79 1.92 19.96 -1.71
C VAL A 79 2.50 18.55 -1.54
N ILE A 80 1.65 17.55 -1.31
CA ILE A 80 2.02 16.13 -1.30
C ILE A 80 1.71 15.56 -2.69
N VAL A 81 2.74 15.06 -3.37
CA VAL A 81 2.62 14.50 -4.71
C VAL A 81 2.68 12.98 -4.64
N GLU A 82 1.55 12.34 -4.90
CA GLU A 82 1.40 10.88 -4.87
C GLU A 82 1.81 10.28 -6.23
N ASN A 83 2.99 9.74 -6.31
CA ASN A 83 3.53 8.97 -7.43
C ASN A 83 3.68 9.72 -8.79
N VAL A 84 3.15 10.92 -8.96
CA VAL A 84 3.21 11.65 -10.25
C VAL A 84 4.65 11.99 -10.66
N CYS A 85 5.48 12.35 -9.68
CA CYS A 85 6.90 12.60 -9.86
C CYS A 85 7.78 11.39 -9.52
N SER A 86 7.20 10.18 -9.33
CA SER A 86 7.94 8.95 -9.01
C SER A 86 8.17 8.09 -10.23
N LEU A 87 7.12 7.86 -11.01
CA LEU A 87 7.16 7.09 -12.25
C LEU A 87 6.79 8.01 -13.43
N PRO A 88 7.53 7.99 -14.53
CA PRO A 88 7.20 8.76 -15.72
C PRO A 88 6.06 8.12 -16.53
N MET A 89 4.94 7.78 -15.87
CA MET A 89 3.76 7.16 -16.49
C MET A 89 3.13 8.09 -17.55
N ASN A 90 3.07 9.38 -17.23
CA ASN A 90 2.89 10.46 -18.19
C ASN A 90 3.97 11.50 -17.91
N ARG A 91 5.06 11.42 -18.65
CA ARG A 91 6.27 12.23 -18.43
C ARG A 91 5.97 13.73 -18.47
N ALA A 92 5.20 14.17 -19.47
CA ALA A 92 4.85 15.58 -19.62
C ALA A 92 4.04 16.12 -18.42
N VAL A 93 3.18 15.31 -17.84
CA VAL A 93 2.44 15.67 -16.62
C VAL A 93 3.38 15.76 -15.42
N GLY A 94 4.26 14.79 -15.24
CA GLY A 94 5.24 14.81 -14.15
C GLY A 94 6.19 16.00 -14.22
N GLU A 95 6.71 16.31 -15.42
CA GLU A 95 7.57 17.49 -15.67
C GLU A 95 6.81 18.79 -15.35
N ALA A 96 5.58 18.95 -15.84
CA ALA A 96 4.77 20.14 -15.56
C ALA A 96 4.48 20.34 -14.06
N VAL A 97 4.27 19.25 -13.31
CA VAL A 97 4.08 19.29 -11.85
C VAL A 97 5.40 19.67 -11.17
N ALA A 98 6.51 19.03 -11.54
CA ALA A 98 7.84 19.34 -11.00
C ALA A 98 8.23 20.80 -11.24
N ASP A 99 8.10 21.30 -12.49
CA ASP A 99 8.39 22.70 -12.86
C ASP A 99 7.50 23.69 -12.08
N HIS A 100 6.26 23.33 -11.79
CA HIS A 100 5.36 24.20 -11.03
C HIS A 100 5.74 24.25 -9.54
N LEU A 101 6.28 23.16 -9.01
CA LEU A 101 6.66 23.04 -7.60
C LEU A 101 8.11 23.43 -7.31
N ALA A 102 8.94 23.69 -8.33
CA ALA A 102 10.33 24.11 -8.15
C ALA A 102 10.44 25.29 -7.16
N GLY A 103 11.31 25.15 -6.15
CA GLY A 103 11.49 26.11 -5.06
C GLY A 103 10.32 26.26 -4.08
N ARG A 104 9.27 25.42 -4.17
CA ARG A 104 8.12 25.43 -3.26
C ARG A 104 8.16 24.20 -2.34
N SER A 105 7.67 24.37 -1.11
CA SER A 105 7.58 23.23 -0.17
C SER A 105 6.68 22.12 -0.71
N ALA A 106 7.26 20.95 -0.97
CA ALA A 106 6.56 19.78 -1.45
C ALA A 106 7.08 18.50 -0.78
N VAL A 107 6.21 17.47 -0.73
CA VAL A 107 6.54 16.11 -0.34
C VAL A 107 6.27 15.21 -1.54
N LEU A 108 7.31 14.60 -2.10
CA LEU A 108 7.18 13.63 -3.18
C LEU A 108 7.12 12.23 -2.59
N ARG A 109 5.94 11.61 -2.64
CA ARG A 109 5.71 10.28 -2.09
C ARG A 109 5.79 9.22 -3.18
N HIS A 110 6.76 8.32 -3.02
CA HIS A 110 7.10 7.29 -3.98
C HIS A 110 6.48 5.95 -3.58
N HIS A 111 5.51 5.49 -4.35
CA HIS A 111 4.91 4.16 -4.22
C HIS A 111 5.66 3.12 -5.05
N ASP A 112 6.20 3.56 -6.17
CA ASP A 112 7.03 2.78 -7.07
C ASP A 112 8.14 3.70 -7.60
N LEU A 113 9.30 3.12 -7.88
CA LEU A 113 10.43 3.82 -8.50
C LEU A 113 10.66 3.30 -9.93
N PRO A 114 11.25 4.08 -10.85
CA PRO A 114 11.34 3.71 -12.27
C PRO A 114 11.97 2.34 -12.51
N TRP A 115 13.06 2.05 -11.83
CA TRP A 115 13.81 0.78 -11.97
C TRP A 115 13.11 -0.44 -11.37
N GLU A 116 12.01 -0.28 -10.67
CA GLU A 116 11.14 -1.36 -10.21
C GLU A 116 10.16 -1.82 -11.29
N ARG A 117 10.15 -1.15 -12.43
CA ARG A 117 9.27 -1.41 -13.57
C ARG A 117 10.11 -1.52 -14.84
N GLU A 118 10.14 -2.69 -15.45
CA GLU A 118 10.89 -2.96 -16.69
C GLU A 118 10.66 -1.86 -17.76
N ARG A 119 9.41 -1.44 -17.93
CA ARG A 119 9.01 -0.37 -18.86
C ARG A 119 9.76 0.95 -18.66
N PHE A 120 10.27 1.23 -17.45
CA PHE A 120 10.91 2.49 -17.09
C PHE A 120 12.36 2.31 -16.61
N ALA A 121 12.92 1.10 -16.77
CA ALA A 121 14.25 0.76 -16.25
C ALA A 121 15.37 1.68 -16.82
N ASP A 122 15.21 2.14 -18.05
CA ASP A 122 16.17 3.02 -18.73
C ASP A 122 16.07 4.51 -18.34
N VAL A 123 15.09 4.87 -17.52
CA VAL A 123 14.86 6.26 -17.11
C VAL A 123 15.71 6.60 -15.89
N THR A 124 16.94 7.09 -16.12
CA THR A 124 17.94 7.32 -15.06
C THR A 124 17.84 8.66 -14.35
N HIS A 125 17.21 9.68 -14.98
CA HIS A 125 17.09 11.04 -14.45
C HIS A 125 15.81 11.28 -13.62
N TRP A 126 15.05 10.24 -13.35
CA TRP A 126 13.79 10.29 -12.61
C TRP A 126 13.88 9.46 -11.31
N PRO A 127 13.29 9.87 -10.19
CA PRO A 127 12.49 11.07 -9.92
C PRO A 127 13.29 12.37 -10.02
N PRO A 128 12.64 13.52 -10.34
CA PRO A 128 13.26 14.85 -10.20
C PRO A 128 13.49 15.19 -8.73
N ASP A 129 14.42 16.10 -8.47
CA ASP A 129 14.76 16.58 -7.14
C ASP A 129 14.86 18.11 -7.11
N ASP A 130 14.58 18.70 -5.96
CA ASP A 130 14.69 20.12 -5.66
C ASP A 130 14.99 20.31 -4.17
N PRO A 131 15.88 21.22 -3.78
CA PRO A 131 16.23 21.44 -2.35
C PRO A 131 15.05 21.79 -1.44
N ALA A 132 13.94 22.30 -1.99
CA ALA A 132 12.73 22.59 -1.24
C ALA A 132 11.83 21.36 -1.01
N TRP A 133 12.16 20.23 -1.61
CA TRP A 133 11.33 19.02 -1.55
C TRP A 133 11.82 18.04 -0.51
N ARG A 134 10.88 17.25 0.00
CA ARG A 134 11.14 16.08 0.84
C ARG A 134 10.67 14.85 0.11
N HIS A 135 11.55 13.88 -0.03
CA HIS A 135 11.22 12.60 -0.63
C HIS A 135 10.78 11.62 0.45
N VAL A 136 9.68 10.92 0.17
CA VAL A 136 9.12 9.91 1.07
C VAL A 136 8.93 8.61 0.29
N THR A 137 9.39 7.51 0.86
CA THR A 137 9.18 6.16 0.33
C THR A 137 8.23 5.37 1.23
N ILE A 138 7.57 4.37 0.67
CA ILE A 138 6.61 3.53 1.39
C ILE A 138 7.26 2.36 2.14
N ASN A 139 8.54 2.10 1.90
CA ASN A 139 9.36 1.08 2.56
C ASN A 139 10.82 1.52 2.58
N ASP A 140 11.65 0.88 3.41
CA ASP A 140 13.05 1.21 3.56
C ASP A 140 13.92 0.70 2.41
N LEU A 141 13.49 -0.36 1.76
CA LEU A 141 14.14 -0.88 0.55
C LEU A 141 14.15 0.19 -0.57
N ALA A 142 13.00 0.81 -0.83
CA ALA A 142 12.89 1.90 -1.81
C ALA A 142 13.70 3.12 -1.39
N ARG A 143 13.74 3.46 -0.08
CA ARG A 143 14.57 4.56 0.45
C ARG A 143 16.04 4.35 0.14
N ARG A 144 16.58 3.17 0.45
CA ARG A 144 17.98 2.82 0.16
C ARG A 144 18.25 2.85 -1.34
N SER A 145 17.39 2.23 -2.13
CA SER A 145 17.51 2.19 -3.58
C SER A 145 17.47 3.60 -4.23
N LEU A 146 16.67 4.52 -3.68
CA LEU A 146 16.62 5.92 -4.15
C LEU A 146 17.93 6.67 -3.84
N ALA A 147 18.49 6.47 -2.64
CA ALA A 147 19.77 7.04 -2.26
C ALA A 147 20.90 6.49 -3.16
N ASP A 148 20.98 5.17 -3.32
CA ASP A 148 22.04 4.51 -4.08
C ASP A 148 22.02 4.88 -5.58
N ARG A 149 20.84 4.98 -6.18
CA ARG A 149 20.70 5.20 -7.63
C ARG A 149 20.61 6.67 -8.03
N ARG A 150 20.11 7.52 -7.14
CA ARG A 150 19.84 8.93 -7.45
C ARG A 150 20.57 9.91 -6.53
N GLY A 151 21.20 9.45 -5.44
CA GLY A 151 21.76 10.32 -4.41
C GLY A 151 20.71 11.11 -3.64
N ILE A 152 19.42 10.77 -3.77
CA ILE A 152 18.31 11.49 -3.15
C ILE A 152 18.06 10.93 -1.75
N THR A 153 18.15 11.81 -0.75
CA THR A 153 17.77 11.47 0.62
C THR A 153 16.25 11.41 0.77
N ALA A 154 15.74 10.30 1.27
CA ALA A 154 14.32 10.11 1.51
C ALA A 154 14.05 9.64 2.93
N THR A 155 12.80 9.81 3.37
CA THR A 155 12.29 9.30 4.64
C THR A 155 11.30 8.18 4.39
N THR A 156 11.40 7.07 5.13
CA THR A 156 10.40 5.99 5.06
C THR A 156 9.18 6.34 5.89
N VAL A 157 8.01 6.41 5.26
CA VAL A 157 6.72 6.53 5.93
C VAL A 157 5.84 5.36 5.49
N TYR A 158 5.80 4.33 6.33
CA TYR A 158 4.94 3.17 6.10
C TYR A 158 3.46 3.56 6.04
N HIS A 159 2.66 2.77 5.33
CA HIS A 159 1.21 2.99 5.25
C HIS A 159 0.56 2.91 6.62
N GLY A 160 -0.51 3.68 6.81
CA GLY A 160 -1.39 3.57 7.96
C GLY A 160 -2.70 2.87 7.59
N PHE A 161 -3.21 2.06 8.49
CA PHE A 161 -4.43 1.28 8.27
C PHE A 161 -5.47 1.62 9.35
N ASP A 162 -6.72 1.81 8.94
CA ASP A 162 -7.89 2.01 9.83
C ASP A 162 -8.82 0.80 9.75
N GLU A 163 -8.25 -0.38 9.55
CA GLU A 163 -9.01 -1.60 9.37
C GLU A 163 -9.61 -2.06 10.70
N ARG A 164 -10.87 -2.46 10.64
CA ARG A 164 -11.61 -3.03 11.79
C ARG A 164 -12.25 -4.34 11.37
N PRO A 165 -12.03 -5.43 12.13
CA PRO A 165 -12.72 -6.69 11.90
C PRO A 165 -14.23 -6.50 11.87
N ARG A 166 -14.90 -7.20 10.94
CA ARG A 166 -16.36 -7.23 10.79
C ARG A 166 -16.88 -8.67 10.88
N PRO A 167 -16.79 -9.30 12.04
CA PRO A 167 -17.15 -10.70 12.19
C PRO A 167 -18.62 -10.97 11.86
N ASP A 168 -19.51 -10.01 12.07
CA ASP A 168 -20.93 -10.04 11.73
C ASP A 168 -21.21 -10.23 10.23
N ARG A 169 -20.21 -9.97 9.37
CA ARG A 169 -20.33 -10.10 7.91
C ARG A 169 -20.00 -11.50 7.39
N ARG A 170 -19.30 -12.32 8.19
CA ARG A 170 -18.76 -13.61 7.76
C ARG A 170 -19.80 -14.51 7.10
N GLU A 171 -20.83 -14.87 7.82
CA GLU A 171 -21.87 -15.82 7.34
C GLU A 171 -22.58 -15.31 6.10
N ARG A 172 -22.94 -14.02 6.09
CA ARG A 172 -23.62 -13.38 4.97
C ARG A 172 -22.79 -13.43 3.69
N VAL A 173 -21.48 -13.16 3.78
CA VAL A 173 -20.58 -13.19 2.62
C VAL A 173 -20.38 -14.62 2.13
N ARG A 174 -20.17 -15.55 3.05
CA ARG A 174 -19.99 -16.98 2.74
C ARG A 174 -21.22 -17.58 2.06
N ALA A 175 -22.42 -17.26 2.53
CA ALA A 175 -23.68 -17.66 1.88
C ALA A 175 -23.77 -17.14 0.44
N ARG A 176 -23.39 -15.88 0.20
CA ARG A 176 -23.38 -15.30 -1.15
C ARG A 176 -22.35 -15.93 -2.10
N LEU A 177 -21.27 -16.46 -1.55
CA LEU A 177 -20.25 -17.19 -2.30
C LEU A 177 -20.60 -18.66 -2.49
N GLY A 178 -21.62 -19.18 -1.79
CA GLY A 178 -21.97 -20.61 -1.79
C GLY A 178 -20.87 -21.48 -1.17
N VAL A 179 -20.31 -21.04 -0.03
CA VAL A 179 -19.17 -21.69 0.65
C VAL A 179 -19.39 -21.82 2.16
N SER A 180 -20.61 -22.08 2.62
CA SER A 180 -21.00 -21.99 4.04
C SER A 180 -20.02 -22.71 4.99
N ASP A 181 -19.71 -23.98 4.74
CA ASP A 181 -18.90 -24.82 5.64
C ASP A 181 -17.52 -25.19 5.06
N GLN A 182 -17.17 -24.67 3.88
CA GLN A 182 -15.90 -24.96 3.21
C GLN A 182 -14.79 -24.08 3.72
N LEU A 183 -13.56 -24.59 3.80
CA LEU A 183 -12.39 -23.75 4.01
C LEU A 183 -12.28 -22.73 2.87
N LEU A 184 -12.23 -21.43 3.17
CA LEU A 184 -12.17 -20.34 2.20
C LEU A 184 -10.81 -19.66 2.27
N VAL A 185 -10.01 -19.81 1.21
CA VAL A 185 -8.66 -19.25 1.09
C VAL A 185 -8.70 -18.04 0.18
N LEU A 186 -8.34 -16.88 0.71
CA LEU A 186 -8.41 -15.59 0.04
C LEU A 186 -7.06 -15.20 -0.56
N GLN A 187 -7.02 -14.88 -1.86
CA GLN A 187 -5.93 -14.14 -2.48
C GLN A 187 -6.43 -12.72 -2.83
N PRO A 188 -6.16 -11.70 -1.99
CA PRO A 188 -6.72 -10.35 -2.14
C PRO A 188 -5.91 -9.50 -3.10
N THR A 189 -5.62 -10.01 -4.30
CA THR A 189 -4.77 -9.33 -5.28
C THR A 189 -5.42 -9.31 -6.65
N ARG A 190 -4.91 -8.42 -7.52
CA ARG A 190 -5.15 -8.52 -8.97
C ARG A 190 -4.50 -9.79 -9.50
N ALA A 191 -5.04 -10.35 -10.58
CA ALA A 191 -4.40 -11.46 -11.28
C ALA A 191 -3.43 -10.91 -12.34
N ILE A 192 -2.17 -10.95 -12.00
CA ILE A 192 -1.03 -10.62 -12.87
C ILE A 192 0.11 -11.60 -12.57
N ALA A 193 1.05 -11.80 -13.49
CA ALA A 193 2.08 -12.84 -13.39
C ALA A 193 2.79 -12.85 -12.00
N ARG A 194 3.28 -11.71 -11.53
CA ARG A 194 4.01 -11.63 -10.25
C ARG A 194 3.18 -11.93 -9.00
N LYS A 195 1.85 -11.98 -9.08
CA LYS A 195 0.97 -12.38 -7.97
C LYS A 195 0.82 -13.88 -7.83
N ASN A 196 1.35 -14.63 -8.77
CA ASN A 196 1.50 -16.09 -8.72
C ASN A 196 0.21 -16.82 -8.34
N VAL A 197 -0.87 -16.57 -9.12
CA VAL A 197 -2.16 -17.26 -8.94
C VAL A 197 -2.02 -18.78 -8.95
N PRO A 198 -1.15 -19.40 -9.79
CA PRO A 198 -0.91 -20.85 -9.75
C PRO A 198 -0.51 -21.36 -8.36
N ALA A 199 0.43 -20.67 -7.69
CA ALA A 199 0.83 -21.07 -6.33
C ALA A 199 -0.33 -20.90 -5.32
N GLY A 200 -1.14 -19.84 -5.46
CA GLY A 200 -2.35 -19.67 -4.63
C GLY A 200 -3.33 -20.82 -4.76
N LEU A 201 -3.56 -21.31 -5.98
CA LEU A 201 -4.38 -22.49 -6.25
C LEU A 201 -3.77 -23.77 -5.66
N ALA A 202 -2.45 -23.96 -5.80
CA ALA A 202 -1.75 -25.14 -5.27
C ALA A 202 -1.79 -25.17 -3.73
N ILE A 203 -1.56 -24.03 -3.06
CA ILE A 203 -1.68 -23.90 -1.60
C ILE A 203 -3.12 -24.24 -1.18
N THR A 204 -4.12 -23.68 -1.85
CA THR A 204 -5.53 -23.96 -1.53
C THR A 204 -5.87 -25.44 -1.72
N ALA A 205 -5.32 -26.11 -2.73
CA ALA A 205 -5.49 -27.54 -2.94
C ALA A 205 -4.87 -28.36 -1.79
N ALA A 206 -3.67 -27.99 -1.35
CA ALA A 206 -3.00 -28.61 -0.20
C ALA A 206 -3.79 -28.45 1.12
N LEU A 207 -4.52 -27.35 1.25
CA LEU A 207 -5.38 -27.06 2.40
C LEU A 207 -6.77 -27.71 2.29
N GLY A 208 -7.18 -28.20 1.11
CA GLY A 208 -8.51 -28.80 0.87
C GLY A 208 -9.65 -27.77 0.85
N GLY A 209 -9.38 -26.53 0.40
CA GLY A 209 -10.30 -25.42 0.46
C GLY A 209 -10.89 -24.97 -0.88
N THR A 210 -11.64 -23.88 -0.83
CA THR A 210 -12.12 -23.10 -1.98
C THR A 210 -11.23 -21.86 -2.14
N PHE A 211 -10.71 -21.63 -3.34
CA PHE A 211 -9.88 -20.47 -3.66
C PHE A 211 -10.75 -19.25 -3.98
N TRP A 212 -10.43 -18.09 -3.41
CA TRP A 212 -11.13 -16.85 -3.68
C TRP A 212 -10.16 -15.76 -4.13
N LEU A 213 -10.22 -15.40 -5.42
CA LEU A 213 -9.45 -14.31 -6.03
C LEU A 213 -10.33 -13.07 -6.18
N THR A 214 -10.00 -11.98 -5.49
CA THR A 214 -10.88 -10.80 -5.46
C THR A 214 -10.60 -9.78 -6.56
N GLY A 215 -9.36 -9.64 -7.01
CA GLY A 215 -8.99 -8.65 -8.01
C GLY A 215 -9.20 -9.10 -9.45
N PRO A 216 -9.33 -8.16 -10.39
CA PRO A 216 -9.43 -8.46 -11.81
C PRO A 216 -8.09 -8.96 -12.39
N ALA A 217 -8.15 -9.56 -13.58
CA ALA A 217 -6.97 -9.77 -14.40
C ALA A 217 -6.56 -8.45 -15.05
N GLU A 218 -5.26 -8.15 -15.00
CA GLU A 218 -4.64 -6.98 -15.63
C GLU A 218 -3.34 -7.38 -16.32
N ASP A 219 -2.68 -6.45 -16.99
CA ASP A 219 -1.40 -6.65 -17.68
C ASP A 219 -1.42 -7.83 -18.70
N GLY A 220 -2.56 -8.04 -19.37
CA GLY A 220 -2.70 -9.10 -20.38
C GLY A 220 -2.97 -10.50 -19.82
N PHE A 221 -3.10 -10.69 -18.52
CA PHE A 221 -3.20 -11.99 -17.84
C PHE A 221 -4.57 -12.68 -17.97
N SER A 222 -5.57 -12.09 -18.64
CA SER A 222 -6.95 -12.61 -18.68
C SER A 222 -7.07 -14.02 -19.24
N ALA A 223 -6.46 -14.30 -20.41
CA ALA A 223 -6.57 -15.62 -21.06
C ALA A 223 -5.85 -16.70 -20.25
N GLU A 224 -4.70 -16.37 -19.65
CA GLU A 224 -3.97 -17.28 -18.78
C GLU A 224 -4.79 -17.57 -17.51
N LEU A 225 -5.38 -16.55 -16.88
CA LEU A 225 -6.24 -16.73 -15.72
C LEU A 225 -7.43 -17.65 -16.02
N ASP A 226 -8.10 -17.46 -17.15
CA ASP A 226 -9.24 -18.31 -17.53
C ASP A 226 -8.80 -19.77 -17.73
N THR A 227 -7.63 -19.99 -18.30
CA THR A 227 -7.02 -21.34 -18.44
C THR A 227 -6.69 -21.95 -17.08
N LEU A 228 -6.09 -21.18 -16.17
CA LEU A 228 -5.77 -21.64 -14.81
C LEU A 228 -7.04 -22.04 -14.03
N ILE A 229 -8.10 -21.24 -14.15
CA ILE A 229 -9.36 -21.52 -13.48
C ILE A 229 -10.04 -22.77 -14.04
N ALA A 230 -10.05 -22.93 -15.38
CA ALA A 230 -10.63 -24.11 -16.03
C ALA A 230 -9.93 -25.42 -15.64
N ARG A 231 -8.63 -25.36 -15.32
CA ARG A 231 -7.81 -26.49 -14.88
C ARG A 231 -7.62 -26.57 -13.38
N SER A 232 -8.28 -25.72 -12.62
CA SER A 232 -8.08 -25.64 -11.18
C SER A 232 -8.47 -26.96 -10.49
N PRO A 233 -7.62 -27.48 -9.58
CA PRO A 233 -7.93 -28.68 -8.79
C PRO A 233 -8.92 -28.40 -7.65
N VAL A 234 -9.30 -27.13 -7.43
CA VAL A 234 -10.18 -26.68 -6.34
C VAL A 234 -11.29 -25.78 -6.89
N PRO A 235 -12.43 -25.68 -6.18
CA PRO A 235 -13.43 -24.68 -6.50
C PRO A 235 -12.86 -23.26 -6.43
N VAL A 236 -13.21 -22.41 -7.41
CA VAL A 236 -12.73 -21.02 -7.49
C VAL A 236 -13.88 -20.05 -7.39
N ARG A 237 -13.73 -19.03 -6.57
CA ARG A 237 -14.58 -17.84 -6.53
C ARG A 237 -13.80 -16.63 -7.06
N ARG A 238 -14.45 -15.84 -7.87
CA ARG A 238 -13.82 -14.64 -8.50
C ARG A 238 -14.55 -13.39 -8.07
N ARG A 239 -13.76 -12.32 -7.87
CA ARG A 239 -14.25 -10.98 -7.55
C ARG A 239 -15.00 -10.91 -6.21
N LEU A 240 -15.24 -9.70 -5.78
CA LEU A 240 -16.11 -9.43 -4.64
C LEU A 240 -17.58 -9.41 -5.12
N PRO A 241 -18.50 -10.06 -4.41
CA PRO A 241 -19.93 -9.88 -4.67
C PRO A 241 -20.34 -8.40 -4.55
N PRO A 242 -21.37 -7.93 -5.28
CA PRO A 242 -21.83 -6.56 -5.17
C PRO A 242 -22.07 -6.12 -3.72
N GLY A 243 -21.54 -4.96 -3.30
CA GLY A 243 -21.68 -4.46 -1.92
C GLY A 243 -20.86 -5.19 -0.86
N VAL A 244 -19.92 -6.04 -1.25
CA VAL A 244 -18.91 -6.66 -0.38
C VAL A 244 -17.60 -5.91 -0.57
N GLY A 245 -17.02 -5.42 0.52
CA GLY A 245 -15.70 -4.77 0.53
C GLY A 245 -14.58 -5.71 0.95
N MET A 246 -13.34 -5.23 0.91
CA MET A 246 -12.18 -6.05 1.33
C MET A 246 -12.25 -6.45 2.80
N ALA A 247 -12.68 -5.55 3.71
CA ALA A 247 -12.87 -5.90 5.12
C ALA A 247 -13.88 -7.04 5.31
N ASP A 248 -14.94 -7.09 4.49
CA ASP A 248 -15.91 -8.18 4.50
C ASP A 248 -15.27 -9.49 3.95
N ALA A 249 -14.36 -9.38 2.97
CA ALA A 249 -13.64 -10.54 2.43
C ALA A 249 -12.71 -11.17 3.48
N TYR A 250 -11.94 -10.33 4.18
CA TYR A 250 -11.14 -10.80 5.31
C TYR A 250 -11.99 -11.40 6.43
N ALA A 251 -13.16 -10.84 6.72
CA ALA A 251 -14.08 -11.44 7.70
C ALA A 251 -14.56 -12.83 7.27
N ALA A 252 -14.81 -13.03 5.97
CA ALA A 252 -15.35 -14.27 5.42
C ALA A 252 -14.32 -15.39 5.26
N CYS A 253 -13.05 -15.08 4.97
CA CYS A 253 -12.03 -16.09 4.73
C CYS A 253 -11.54 -16.77 6.01
N ASP A 254 -10.90 -17.92 5.85
CA ASP A 254 -10.26 -18.69 6.94
C ASP A 254 -8.74 -18.48 6.93
N ALA A 255 -8.16 -18.34 5.73
CA ALA A 255 -6.76 -18.06 5.52
C ALA A 255 -6.55 -17.11 4.34
N VAL A 256 -5.42 -16.45 4.33
CA VAL A 256 -4.98 -15.57 3.24
C VAL A 256 -3.72 -16.16 2.61
N VAL A 257 -3.58 -15.99 1.29
CA VAL A 257 -2.36 -16.35 0.58
C VAL A 257 -1.85 -15.15 -0.22
N LEU A 258 -0.57 -14.88 -0.09
CA LEU A 258 0.14 -13.85 -0.85
C LEU A 258 1.43 -14.45 -1.43
N PRO A 259 1.32 -15.36 -2.41
CA PRO A 259 2.48 -16.08 -2.97
C PRO A 259 3.22 -15.24 -4.01
N SER A 260 3.15 -13.94 -3.90
CA SER A 260 3.76 -12.99 -4.83
C SER A 260 5.27 -13.16 -4.87
N SER A 261 5.86 -12.96 -6.05
CA SER A 261 7.31 -12.89 -6.22
C SER A 261 7.87 -11.49 -5.97
N TRP A 262 7.03 -10.46 -6.05
CA TRP A 262 7.38 -9.07 -5.79
C TRP A 262 6.17 -8.22 -5.40
N GLU A 263 6.36 -7.32 -4.44
CA GLU A 263 5.39 -6.33 -3.98
C GLU A 263 6.07 -5.00 -3.70
N GLY A 264 5.38 -3.89 -3.97
CA GLY A 264 5.82 -2.57 -3.54
C GLY A 264 5.71 -2.39 -2.03
N PHE A 265 4.63 -2.90 -1.42
CA PHE A 265 4.45 -2.92 0.03
C PHE A 265 3.89 -4.26 0.53
N GLY A 266 2.86 -4.80 -0.15
CA GLY A 266 2.16 -5.99 0.35
C GLY A 266 1.09 -5.64 1.38
N LEU A 267 0.15 -4.76 1.03
CA LEU A 267 -0.98 -4.38 1.91
C LEU A 267 -1.64 -5.57 2.60
N PRO A 268 -1.85 -6.74 1.92
CA PRO A 268 -2.45 -7.91 2.55
C PRO A 268 -1.72 -8.44 3.78
N LEU A 269 -0.42 -8.18 3.94
CA LEU A 269 0.34 -8.60 5.13
C LEU A 269 -0.20 -7.94 6.39
N ILE A 270 -0.45 -6.64 6.32
CA ILE A 270 -0.95 -5.86 7.44
C ILE A 270 -2.46 -6.01 7.60
N GLU A 271 -3.20 -6.02 6.48
CA GLU A 271 -4.65 -6.23 6.49
C GLU A 271 -5.02 -7.58 7.11
N SER A 272 -4.30 -8.66 6.77
CA SER A 272 -4.51 -9.99 7.38
C SER A 272 -4.32 -9.96 8.89
N ALA A 273 -3.26 -9.31 9.37
CA ALA A 273 -2.98 -9.18 10.79
C ALA A 273 -4.09 -8.42 11.52
N LEU A 274 -4.52 -7.26 10.98
CA LEU A 274 -5.61 -6.45 11.55
C LEU A 274 -6.97 -7.16 11.54
N HIS A 275 -7.19 -8.04 10.56
CA HIS A 275 -8.40 -8.86 10.47
C HIS A 275 -8.25 -10.22 11.15
N ARG A 276 -7.14 -10.47 11.85
CA ARG A 276 -6.87 -11.72 12.58
C ARG A 276 -7.01 -12.94 11.67
N ARG A 277 -6.32 -12.91 10.52
CA ARG A 277 -6.28 -14.02 9.57
C ARG A 277 -4.86 -14.54 9.41
N PRO A 278 -4.67 -15.86 9.49
CA PRO A 278 -3.37 -16.44 9.16
C PRO A 278 -3.08 -16.21 7.68
N ILE A 279 -1.82 -15.97 7.36
CA ILE A 279 -1.39 -15.71 5.99
C ILE A 279 -0.17 -16.53 5.62
N ALA A 280 -0.20 -17.13 4.42
CA ALA A 280 0.97 -17.72 3.78
C ALA A 280 1.58 -16.72 2.78
N VAL A 281 2.88 -16.46 2.90
CA VAL A 281 3.57 -15.36 2.23
C VAL A 281 4.70 -15.90 1.36
N GLY A 282 4.79 -15.43 0.14
CA GLY A 282 5.92 -15.68 -0.76
C GLY A 282 7.18 -14.95 -0.31
N ASP A 283 8.32 -15.42 -0.77
CA ASP A 283 9.61 -14.81 -0.45
C ASP A 283 9.90 -13.62 -1.38
N PHE A 284 9.60 -12.40 -0.91
CA PHE A 284 9.94 -11.16 -1.60
C PHE A 284 10.53 -10.10 -0.66
N PRO A 285 11.34 -9.16 -1.17
CA PRO A 285 12.18 -8.28 -0.33
C PRO A 285 11.41 -7.49 0.74
N VAL A 286 10.25 -6.92 0.40
CA VAL A 286 9.45 -6.12 1.34
C VAL A 286 8.79 -7.00 2.40
N ALA A 287 8.45 -8.27 2.11
CA ALA A 287 7.98 -9.20 3.14
C ALA A 287 9.07 -9.42 4.21
N ARG A 288 10.33 -9.60 3.79
CA ARG A 288 11.45 -9.73 4.74
C ARG A 288 11.65 -8.46 5.58
N GLU A 289 11.50 -7.28 4.98
CA GLU A 289 11.56 -6.00 5.69
C GLU A 289 10.45 -5.91 6.75
N LEU A 290 9.22 -6.24 6.40
CA LEU A 290 8.10 -6.21 7.33
C LEU A 290 8.18 -7.32 8.38
N ALA A 291 8.70 -8.50 8.05
CA ALA A 291 8.95 -9.57 9.02
C ALA A 291 9.92 -9.14 10.14
N ALA A 292 10.84 -8.22 9.85
CA ALA A 292 11.76 -7.67 10.85
C ALA A 292 11.07 -6.89 11.99
N PHE A 293 9.81 -6.49 11.83
CA PHE A 293 8.99 -5.96 12.93
C PHE A 293 8.52 -7.04 13.91
N GLY A 294 8.76 -8.31 13.58
CA GLY A 294 8.39 -9.45 14.44
C GLY A 294 7.15 -10.22 13.98
N PHE A 295 6.56 -9.88 12.84
CA PHE A 295 5.42 -10.63 12.29
C PHE A 295 5.74 -12.10 12.07
N ARG A 296 4.77 -12.96 12.35
CA ARG A 296 4.85 -14.41 12.17
C ARG A 296 3.88 -14.82 11.07
N TRP A 297 4.43 -15.30 9.96
CA TRP A 297 3.67 -15.75 8.78
C TRP A 297 4.05 -17.17 8.42
N PHE A 298 3.17 -17.84 7.69
CA PHE A 298 3.46 -19.15 7.09
C PHE A 298 4.17 -18.94 5.74
N ASP A 299 5.03 -19.88 5.39
CA ASP A 299 5.69 -19.88 4.08
C ASP A 299 4.72 -20.37 3.01
N ALA A 300 4.59 -19.60 1.92
CA ALA A 300 3.78 -20.00 0.76
C ALA A 300 4.37 -21.21 -0.01
N ALA A 301 5.67 -21.49 0.15
CA ALA A 301 6.31 -22.65 -0.45
C ALA A 301 6.02 -23.95 0.31
N ASP A 302 5.67 -23.87 1.60
CA ASP A 302 5.29 -25.03 2.41
C ASP A 302 3.94 -24.80 3.11
N PRO A 303 2.83 -25.30 2.56
CA PRO A 303 1.50 -25.15 3.16
C PRO A 303 1.23 -26.06 4.37
N ALA A 304 2.12 -27.01 4.71
CA ALA A 304 1.88 -27.96 5.78
C ALA A 304 1.76 -27.30 7.17
N PRO A 305 2.62 -26.33 7.56
CA PRO A 305 2.46 -25.61 8.84
C PRO A 305 1.13 -24.84 8.93
N LEU A 306 0.70 -24.17 7.85
CA LEU A 306 -0.60 -23.48 7.82
C LEU A 306 -1.76 -24.46 7.96
N ARG A 307 -1.70 -25.62 7.30
CA ARG A 307 -2.72 -26.68 7.41
C ARG A 307 -2.82 -27.20 8.85
N SER A 308 -1.68 -27.45 9.49
CA SER A 308 -1.65 -27.91 10.89
C SER A 308 -2.24 -26.86 11.83
N TRP A 309 -1.89 -25.60 11.64
CA TRP A 309 -2.43 -24.49 12.41
C TRP A 309 -3.95 -24.32 12.22
N LEU A 310 -4.47 -24.48 11.00
CA LEU A 310 -5.91 -24.41 10.73
C LEU A 310 -6.70 -25.55 11.38
N ALA A 311 -6.08 -26.70 11.62
CA ALA A 311 -6.70 -27.83 12.33
C ALA A 311 -6.73 -27.62 13.85
N ASP A 312 -5.75 -26.94 14.41
CA ASP A 312 -5.63 -26.60 15.84
C ASP A 312 -5.10 -25.16 16.00
N PRO A 313 -5.97 -24.15 15.88
CA PRO A 313 -5.56 -22.75 15.84
C PRO A 313 -5.03 -22.26 17.18
N ASP A 314 -3.81 -21.71 17.17
CA ASP A 314 -3.24 -20.95 18.28
C ASP A 314 -3.61 -19.46 18.13
N PRO A 315 -4.46 -18.90 19.02
CA PRO A 315 -4.87 -17.51 18.97
C PRO A 315 -3.71 -16.55 19.23
N ASP A 316 -2.66 -16.94 19.93
CA ASP A 316 -1.52 -16.09 20.30
C ASP A 316 -0.79 -15.58 19.05
N LEU A 317 -0.76 -16.36 17.97
CA LEU A 317 -0.20 -15.91 16.67
C LEU A 317 -0.97 -14.72 16.10
N LEU A 318 -2.30 -14.78 16.15
CA LEU A 318 -3.17 -13.72 15.61
C LEU A 318 -3.12 -12.48 16.50
N ASP A 319 -3.13 -12.64 17.81
CA ASP A 319 -3.03 -11.54 18.78
C ASP A 319 -1.71 -10.81 18.66
N HIS A 320 -0.60 -11.56 18.53
CA HIS A 320 0.73 -11.02 18.32
C HIS A 320 0.82 -10.18 17.03
N ASN A 321 0.36 -10.72 15.90
CA ASN A 321 0.41 -10.02 14.62
C ASN A 321 -0.51 -8.79 14.61
N GLU A 322 -1.70 -8.87 15.20
CA GLU A 322 -2.61 -7.74 15.32
C GLU A 322 -1.99 -6.61 16.15
N ALA A 323 -1.38 -6.92 17.30
CA ALA A 323 -0.71 -5.94 18.15
C ALA A 323 0.40 -5.20 17.41
N LEU A 324 1.26 -5.93 16.67
CA LEU A 324 2.31 -5.32 15.84
C LEU A 324 1.72 -4.43 14.74
N ALA A 325 0.69 -4.91 14.04
CA ALA A 325 0.05 -4.14 12.98
C ALA A 325 -0.54 -2.83 13.51
N ARG A 326 -1.23 -2.85 14.65
CA ARG A 326 -1.79 -1.64 15.27
C ARG A 326 -0.71 -0.69 15.75
N THR A 327 0.34 -1.21 16.38
CA THR A 327 1.43 -0.40 16.94
C THR A 327 2.23 0.31 15.84
N HIS A 328 2.58 -0.39 14.77
CA HIS A 328 3.50 0.12 13.76
C HIS A 328 2.81 0.66 12.49
N PHE A 329 1.62 0.17 12.18
CA PHE A 329 0.90 0.47 10.93
C PHE A 329 -0.52 1.01 11.16
N GLY A 330 -0.93 1.25 12.41
CA GLY A 330 -2.20 1.93 12.72
C GLY A 330 -2.19 3.40 12.32
N MET A 331 -3.38 4.01 12.24
CA MET A 331 -3.54 5.42 11.88
C MET A 331 -2.84 6.38 12.84
N ASP A 332 -2.71 6.01 14.11
CA ASP A 332 -2.00 6.84 15.11
C ASP A 332 -0.49 6.84 14.84
N ALA A 333 0.08 5.68 14.46
CA ALA A 333 1.47 5.60 14.03
C ALA A 333 1.74 6.43 12.76
N LEU A 334 0.82 6.38 11.79
CA LEU A 334 0.88 7.24 10.62
C LEU A 334 0.80 8.72 11.01
N GLY A 335 -0.12 9.09 11.90
CA GLY A 335 -0.27 10.47 12.39
C GLY A 335 1.02 11.00 13.02
N ARG A 336 1.66 10.23 13.90
CA ARG A 336 2.96 10.61 14.49
C ARG A 336 4.04 10.84 13.43
N ARG A 337 4.18 9.93 12.46
CA ARG A 337 5.16 10.05 11.36
C ARG A 337 4.90 11.29 10.50
N LEU A 338 3.64 11.57 10.17
CA LEU A 338 3.28 12.76 9.41
C LEU A 338 3.52 14.06 10.20
N GLY A 339 3.28 14.04 11.51
CA GLY A 339 3.62 15.14 12.41
C GLY A 339 5.11 15.49 12.31
N LEU A 340 5.99 14.52 12.49
CA LEU A 340 7.44 14.68 12.38
C LEU A 340 7.87 15.11 10.97
N LEU A 341 7.31 14.49 9.93
CA LEU A 341 7.62 14.82 8.55
C LEU A 341 7.32 16.29 8.24
N LEU A 342 6.20 16.81 8.69
CA LEU A 342 5.78 18.18 8.36
C LEU A 342 6.39 19.24 9.29
N SER A 343 6.72 18.91 10.56
CA SER A 343 7.45 19.84 11.45
C SER A 343 8.92 20.03 11.05
N GLY A 344 9.47 19.12 10.24
CA GLY A 344 10.90 19.15 9.89
C GLY A 344 11.80 18.52 10.95
N ASP A 345 11.21 17.87 11.93
CA ASP A 345 11.96 17.15 12.97
C ASP A 345 12.60 15.86 12.39
N PRO A 346 13.79 15.48 12.88
CA PRO A 346 14.43 14.26 12.42
C PRO A 346 13.58 13.03 12.77
N MET A 347 13.28 12.20 11.78
CA MET A 347 12.61 10.93 11.99
C MET A 347 13.63 9.83 12.27
N CYS A 348 13.45 9.12 13.39
CA CYS A 348 14.26 7.93 13.67
C CYS A 348 13.90 6.83 12.66
N HIS A 349 14.88 6.37 11.90
CA HIS A 349 14.76 5.22 11.01
C HIS A 349 14.91 3.94 11.84
N HIS A 350 13.82 3.37 12.31
CA HIS A 350 13.84 2.03 12.89
C HIS A 350 13.52 1.01 11.79
N ALA A 351 14.55 0.59 11.05
CA ALA A 351 14.54 -0.74 10.47
C ALA A 351 14.71 -1.73 11.62
N GLY A 352 13.78 -2.66 11.78
CA GLY A 352 13.91 -3.73 12.78
C GLY A 352 15.24 -4.48 12.62
N GLY A 353 16.08 -4.47 13.64
CA GLY A 353 17.26 -5.32 13.70
C GLY A 353 18.60 -4.56 13.75
N ARG A 354 19.19 -4.57 14.97
CA ARG A 354 20.49 -4.07 15.43
C ARG A 354 20.62 -2.54 15.50
N ARG A 355 20.83 -2.07 16.75
CA ARG A 355 21.37 -0.75 17.05
C ARG A 355 22.74 -0.65 16.37
N GLU A 356 22.90 0.25 15.42
CA GLU A 356 24.23 0.75 15.07
C GLU A 356 24.73 1.55 16.29
N GLU A 357 25.80 1.08 16.90
CA GLU A 357 26.46 1.75 18.00
C GLU A 357 26.97 3.11 17.52
N GLY A 358 26.36 4.20 17.99
CA GLY A 358 26.82 5.55 17.70
C GLY A 358 25.80 6.68 17.80
N PHE A 359 24.51 6.42 18.01
CA PHE A 359 23.53 7.47 18.20
C PHE A 359 22.95 7.48 19.61
N HIS A 360 23.41 8.44 20.44
CA HIS A 360 22.83 8.74 21.74
C HIS A 360 21.46 9.42 21.57
N GLY A 361 20.43 8.79 22.09
CA GLY A 361 19.20 9.39 22.57
C GLY A 361 18.16 9.76 21.50
N CYS A 362 17.27 8.83 21.19
CA CYS A 362 15.92 9.18 20.73
C CYS A 362 14.90 8.25 21.42
N ASP A 363 14.38 8.69 22.57
CA ASP A 363 13.26 8.06 23.27
C ASP A 363 11.93 8.43 22.56
N CYS A 364 11.70 7.93 21.33
CA CYS A 364 10.47 8.19 20.58
C CYS A 364 9.41 7.08 20.70
N LEU A 365 9.58 6.13 21.63
CA LEU A 365 8.68 4.97 21.76
C LEU A 365 7.96 4.82 23.09
N THR A 366 8.16 5.77 24.05
CA THR A 366 7.43 5.76 25.34
C THR A 366 6.95 7.17 25.66
N ALA A 367 5.89 7.63 25.03
CA ALA A 367 4.97 8.66 25.52
C ALA A 367 3.66 8.57 24.72
#